data_27b4e9638157d5404866c8524af33673
#
_entry.id   27b4e9638157d5404866c8524af33673
#
_cell.length_a   1.000
_cell.length_b   1.000
_cell.length_c   1.000
_cell.angle_alpha   90.00
_cell.angle_beta   90.00
_cell.angle_gamma   90.00
#
_symmetry.space_group_name_H-M   'P 1'
#
loop_
_entity.id
_entity.type
_entity.pdbx_description
1 polymer ?
#
loop_
_entity_poly.entity_id
_entity_poly.type
_entity_poly.pdbx_seq_one_letter_code
_entity_poly.pdbx_strand_id
1 'polypeptide(L)'
;MFDSIVIPFGAKALYNTIKLKPGVTIDDVELAMGEMCNVVKNNYGGDKGGFIAGQVLKFSGFVSDEGSLGPSRGADHDLAIVTYWRSFAEHERSHADAQFHAKFSVLAEMCADSKELGYEILWQGNAE
;
A
#
# COMPACT_ATOMS: atom_id res chain seq x y z
N MET A 1 9.92 -3.67 14.48
CA MET A 1 10.43 -2.30 14.35
C MET A 1 10.43 -1.85 12.90
N PHE A 2 10.17 -0.57 12.68
CA PHE A 2 10.10 -0.01 11.34
C PHE A 2 11.36 0.80 11.06
N ASP A 3 11.99 0.51 9.92
CA ASP A 3 13.24 1.14 9.51
C ASP A 3 13.01 2.09 8.34
N SER A 4 14.00 2.93 8.06
CA SER A 4 14.00 3.73 6.85
C SER A 4 14.04 2.83 5.62
N ILE A 5 13.34 3.24 4.57
CA ILE A 5 13.33 2.50 3.32
C ILE A 5 14.07 3.29 2.23
N VAL A 6 14.65 2.57 1.27
CA VAL A 6 15.36 3.15 0.13
C VAL A 6 14.70 2.67 -1.15
N ILE A 7 14.32 3.62 -2.01
CA ILE A 7 13.59 3.34 -3.25
C ILE A 7 14.47 3.67 -4.45
N PRO A 8 14.85 2.67 -5.28
CA PRO A 8 15.55 2.96 -6.54
C PRO A 8 14.63 3.68 -7.51
N PHE A 9 15.17 4.62 -8.30
CA PHE A 9 14.37 5.44 -9.21
C PHE A 9 13.57 4.61 -10.22
N GLY A 10 14.12 3.49 -10.68
CA GLY A 10 13.45 2.63 -11.66
C GLY A 10 12.36 1.72 -11.09
N ALA A 11 12.10 1.77 -9.79
CA ALA A 11 11.08 0.92 -9.17
C ALA A 11 9.68 1.24 -9.70
N LYS A 12 8.83 0.21 -9.75
CA LYS A 12 7.41 0.36 -10.05
C LYS A 12 6.65 0.47 -8.74
N ALA A 13 5.73 1.42 -8.65
CA ALA A 13 4.97 1.67 -7.44
C ALA A 13 3.53 1.19 -7.61
N LEU A 14 3.02 0.45 -6.64
CA LEU A 14 1.62 0.09 -6.55
C LEU A 14 1.00 0.92 -5.44
N TYR A 15 -0.06 1.64 -5.77
CA TYR A 15 -0.79 2.48 -4.83
C TYR A 15 -2.18 1.90 -4.64
N ASN A 16 -2.42 1.33 -3.46
CA ASN A 16 -3.68 0.68 -3.13
C ASN A 16 -4.43 1.53 -2.12
N THR A 17 -5.63 1.97 -2.47
CA THR A 17 -6.48 2.72 -1.56
C THR A 17 -7.58 1.81 -1.01
N ILE A 18 -7.87 1.96 0.27
CA ILE A 18 -8.81 1.12 0.98
C ILE A 18 -9.81 2.00 1.72
N LYS A 19 -11.09 1.76 1.46
CA LYS A 19 -12.18 2.35 2.21
C LYS A 19 -12.80 1.27 3.08
N LEU A 20 -12.87 1.52 4.38
CA LEU A 20 -13.43 0.57 5.34
C LEU A 20 -14.96 0.62 5.34
N LYS A 21 -15.59 -0.49 5.67
CA LYS A 21 -17.05 -0.55 5.86
C LYS A 21 -17.46 0.33 7.05
N PRO A 22 -18.70 0.86 7.06
CA PRO A 22 -19.20 1.62 8.20
C PRO A 22 -19.02 0.84 9.50
N GLY A 23 -18.50 1.52 10.52
CA GLY A 23 -18.26 0.91 11.83
C GLY A 23 -16.95 0.15 11.99
N VAL A 24 -16.21 -0.09 10.89
CA VAL A 24 -14.89 -0.71 10.96
C VAL A 24 -13.85 0.39 11.20
N THR A 25 -12.95 0.16 12.14
CA THR A 25 -11.90 1.11 12.51
C THR A 25 -10.54 0.63 12.02
N ILE A 26 -9.55 1.54 12.07
CA ILE A 26 -8.15 1.19 11.78
C ILE A 26 -7.68 0.05 12.69
N ASP A 27 -8.02 0.11 13.98
CA ASP A 27 -7.62 -0.92 14.94
C ASP A 27 -8.13 -2.30 14.53
N ASP A 28 -9.31 -2.38 13.92
CA ASP A 28 -9.91 -3.65 13.50
C ASP A 28 -9.11 -4.32 12.38
N VAL A 29 -8.46 -3.55 11.52
CA VAL A 29 -7.77 -4.06 10.32
C VAL A 29 -6.26 -4.13 10.47
N GLU A 30 -5.69 -3.49 11.49
CA GLU A 30 -4.24 -3.31 11.61
C GLU A 30 -3.48 -4.64 11.64
N LEU A 31 -3.97 -5.61 12.38
CA LEU A 31 -3.30 -6.92 12.47
C LEU A 31 -3.33 -7.66 11.14
N ALA A 32 -4.49 -7.74 10.51
CA ALA A 32 -4.64 -8.43 9.22
C ALA A 32 -3.77 -7.78 8.14
N MET A 33 -3.70 -6.45 8.15
CA MET A 33 -2.88 -5.69 7.22
C MET A 33 -1.40 -5.95 7.44
N GLY A 34 -0.94 -5.91 8.69
CA GLY A 34 0.45 -6.20 9.03
C GLY A 34 0.85 -7.61 8.65
N GLU A 35 -0.01 -8.59 8.90
CA GLU A 35 0.24 -9.98 8.52
C GLU A 35 0.35 -10.14 7.00
N MET A 36 -0.53 -9.50 6.25
CA MET A 36 -0.49 -9.52 4.78
C MET A 36 0.81 -8.91 4.25
N CYS A 37 1.19 -7.76 4.76
CA CYS A 37 2.43 -7.08 4.35
C CYS A 37 3.67 -7.91 4.70
N ASN A 38 3.66 -8.59 5.84
CA ASN A 38 4.77 -9.45 6.24
C ASN A 38 4.92 -10.67 5.33
N VAL A 39 3.83 -11.24 4.83
CA VAL A 39 3.90 -12.32 3.84
C VAL A 39 4.66 -11.86 2.59
N VAL A 40 4.30 -10.68 2.08
CA VAL A 40 4.96 -10.11 0.91
C VAL A 40 6.45 -9.87 1.18
N LYS A 41 6.75 -9.19 2.27
CA LYS A 41 8.12 -8.87 2.64
C LYS A 41 8.99 -10.11 2.78
N ASN A 42 8.50 -11.13 3.45
CA ASN A 42 9.29 -12.32 3.78
C ASN A 42 9.42 -13.28 2.60
N ASN A 43 8.38 -13.40 1.77
CA ASN A 43 8.35 -14.39 0.69
C ASN A 43 8.80 -13.85 -0.65
N TYR A 44 8.71 -12.53 -0.87
CA TYR A 44 8.95 -11.90 -2.18
C TYR A 44 9.97 -10.78 -2.14
N GLY A 45 10.68 -10.60 -1.01
CA GLY A 45 11.69 -9.55 -0.86
C GLY A 45 12.91 -9.79 -1.73
N GLY A 46 13.41 -8.73 -2.38
CA GLY A 46 14.63 -8.76 -3.17
C GLY A 46 14.59 -9.79 -4.29
N ASP A 47 15.59 -10.65 -4.34
CA ASP A 47 15.73 -11.65 -5.41
C ASP A 47 14.70 -12.78 -5.35
N LYS A 48 13.99 -12.92 -4.24
CA LYS A 48 12.94 -13.94 -4.11
C LYS A 48 11.74 -13.65 -5.01
N GLY A 49 11.39 -12.37 -5.20
CA GLY A 49 10.21 -12.03 -5.98
C GLY A 49 10.07 -10.58 -6.37
N GLY A 50 11.11 -9.77 -6.17
CA GLY A 50 11.16 -8.40 -6.68
C GLY A 50 10.55 -7.33 -5.80
N PHE A 51 10.03 -7.67 -4.63
CA PHE A 51 9.55 -6.66 -3.67
C PHE A 51 10.74 -5.87 -3.11
N ILE A 52 10.65 -4.55 -3.15
CA ILE A 52 11.72 -3.66 -2.69
C ILE A 52 11.40 -3.07 -1.34
N ALA A 53 10.24 -2.45 -1.19
CA ALA A 53 9.85 -1.75 0.03
C ALA A 53 8.35 -1.47 0.01
N GLY A 54 7.81 -1.10 1.16
CA GLY A 54 6.41 -0.73 1.24
C GLY A 54 6.08 0.05 2.49
N GLN A 55 4.93 0.70 2.45
CA GLN A 55 4.39 1.46 3.57
C GLN A 55 2.89 1.31 3.61
N VAL A 56 2.35 1.32 4.81
CA VAL A 56 0.90 1.44 5.03
C VAL A 56 0.67 2.81 5.66
N LEU A 57 -0.22 3.57 5.06
CA LEU A 57 -0.52 4.95 5.46
C LEU A 57 -1.99 5.03 5.87
N LYS A 58 -2.26 5.75 6.96
CA LYS A 58 -3.65 6.08 7.29
C LYS A 58 -3.89 7.56 6.99
N PHE A 59 -5.08 7.88 6.50
CA PHE A 59 -5.46 9.27 6.32
C PHE A 59 -5.52 9.95 7.70
N SER A 60 -4.77 11.04 7.86
CA SER A 60 -4.63 11.72 9.15
C SER A 60 -5.80 12.63 9.50
N GLY A 61 -6.65 12.94 8.53
CA GLY A 61 -7.68 13.96 8.67
C GLY A 61 -7.24 15.34 8.19
N PHE A 62 -5.95 15.52 7.93
CA PHE A 62 -5.43 16.82 7.47
C PHE A 62 -5.66 17.00 5.97
N VAL A 63 -6.24 18.13 5.59
CA VAL A 63 -6.40 18.53 4.19
C VAL A 63 -5.71 19.87 3.99
N SER A 64 -4.80 19.94 3.03
CA SER A 64 -4.11 21.19 2.70
C SER A 64 -4.97 22.03 1.76
N ASP A 65 -5.36 23.22 2.18
CA ASP A 65 -6.13 24.13 1.32
C ASP A 65 -5.30 24.61 0.14
N GLU A 66 -4.03 24.93 0.37
CA GLU A 66 -3.15 25.41 -0.70
C GLU A 66 -2.83 24.31 -1.72
N GLY A 67 -2.74 23.07 -1.25
CA GLY A 67 -2.44 21.92 -2.10
C GLY A 67 -3.66 21.30 -2.76
N SER A 68 -4.86 21.83 -2.50
CA SER A 68 -6.10 21.22 -2.97
C SER A 68 -6.82 22.17 -3.93
N LEU A 69 -7.09 21.70 -5.15
CA LEU A 69 -7.79 22.46 -6.17
C LEU A 69 -9.12 21.80 -6.51
N GLY A 70 -10.10 22.63 -6.87
CA GLY A 70 -11.42 22.14 -7.26
C GLY A 70 -12.35 21.93 -6.07
N PRO A 71 -13.57 21.41 -6.31
CA PRO A 71 -14.61 21.31 -5.30
C PRO A 71 -14.44 20.16 -4.32
N SER A 72 -13.70 19.11 -4.68
CA SER A 72 -13.51 17.95 -3.81
C SER A 72 -12.58 18.29 -2.66
N ARG A 73 -12.97 17.89 -1.47
CA ARG A 73 -12.15 18.05 -0.26
C ARG A 73 -12.12 16.73 0.50
N GLY A 74 -10.95 16.38 1.00
CA GLY A 74 -10.74 15.18 1.78
C GLY A 74 -10.44 13.96 0.95
N ALA A 75 -10.26 12.85 1.61
CA ALA A 75 -9.94 11.56 0.99
C ALA A 75 -11.21 10.73 0.81
N ASP A 76 -11.25 9.94 -0.24
CA ASP A 76 -12.32 8.97 -0.51
C ASP A 76 -11.98 7.58 0.05
N HIS A 77 -10.94 7.48 0.87
CA HIS A 77 -10.43 6.25 1.45
C HIS A 77 -9.88 6.50 2.85
N ASP A 78 -9.68 5.44 3.61
CA ASP A 78 -9.19 5.52 4.99
C ASP A 78 -7.71 5.18 5.09
N LEU A 79 -7.26 4.28 4.23
CA LEU A 79 -5.90 3.72 4.24
C LEU A 79 -5.34 3.68 2.83
N ALA A 80 -4.02 3.73 2.74
CA ALA A 80 -3.31 3.45 1.49
C ALA A 80 -2.16 2.49 1.78
N ILE A 81 -1.91 1.58 0.85
CA ILE A 81 -0.73 0.73 0.87
C ILE A 81 0.10 1.09 -0.35
N VAL A 82 1.34 1.47 -0.13
CA VAL A 82 2.27 1.78 -1.22
C VAL A 82 3.36 0.72 -1.20
N THR A 83 3.53 0.02 -2.30
CA THR A 83 4.60 -0.98 -2.43
C THR A 83 5.44 -0.68 -3.67
N TYR A 84 6.73 -1.00 -3.57
CA TYR A 84 7.68 -0.76 -4.65
C TYR A 84 8.29 -2.09 -5.08
N TRP A 85 8.32 -2.31 -6.40
CA TRP A 85 8.69 -3.58 -7.00
C TRP A 85 9.64 -3.36 -8.18
N ARG A 86 10.43 -4.38 -8.51
CA ARG A 86 11.27 -4.33 -9.71
C ARG A 86 10.44 -4.28 -10.99
N SER A 87 9.28 -4.97 -10.99
CA SER A 87 8.38 -4.99 -12.14
C SER A 87 6.94 -5.23 -11.69
N PHE A 88 5.98 -4.83 -12.51
CA PHE A 88 4.57 -5.13 -12.27
C PHE A 88 4.28 -6.63 -12.35
N ALA A 89 4.97 -7.34 -13.23
CA ALA A 89 4.79 -8.78 -13.36
C ALA A 89 5.16 -9.52 -12.08
N GLU A 90 6.21 -9.10 -11.41
CA GLU A 90 6.60 -9.69 -10.12
C GLU A 90 5.58 -9.41 -9.03
N HIS A 91 5.03 -8.20 -9.00
CA HIS A 91 3.93 -7.87 -8.09
C HIS A 91 2.72 -8.79 -8.32
N GLU A 92 2.29 -8.94 -9.56
CA GLU A 92 1.15 -9.81 -9.89
C GLU A 92 1.41 -11.26 -9.49
N ARG A 93 2.65 -11.70 -9.65
CA ARG A 93 3.04 -13.06 -9.27
C ARG A 93 2.88 -13.31 -7.77
N SER A 94 3.11 -12.29 -6.95
CA SER A 94 2.94 -12.40 -5.49
C SER A 94 1.47 -12.65 -5.10
N HIS A 95 0.54 -12.20 -5.92
CA HIS A 95 -0.89 -12.38 -5.66
C HIS A 95 -1.35 -13.83 -5.81
N ALA A 96 -0.54 -14.69 -6.41
CA ALA A 96 -0.84 -16.13 -6.50
C ALA A 96 -0.49 -16.89 -5.21
N ASP A 97 0.13 -16.22 -4.23
CA ASP A 97 0.53 -16.84 -2.98
C ASP A 97 -0.68 -17.17 -2.11
N ALA A 98 -0.76 -18.43 -1.65
CA ALA A 98 -1.89 -18.88 -0.84
C ALA A 98 -1.95 -18.19 0.53
N GLN A 99 -0.80 -17.91 1.13
CA GLN A 99 -0.75 -17.20 2.41
C GLN A 99 -1.21 -15.74 2.25
N PHE A 100 -0.80 -15.10 1.15
CA PHE A 100 -1.28 -13.76 0.83
C PHE A 100 -2.80 -13.73 0.67
N HIS A 101 -3.35 -14.67 -0.10
CA HIS A 101 -4.80 -14.76 -0.30
C HIS A 101 -5.56 -14.94 1.02
N ALA A 102 -5.05 -15.77 1.92
CA ALA A 102 -5.69 -16.00 3.20
C ALA A 102 -5.73 -14.71 4.04
N LYS A 103 -4.64 -13.96 4.07
CA LYS A 103 -4.57 -12.69 4.83
C LYS A 103 -5.40 -11.60 4.16
N PHE A 104 -5.34 -11.52 2.83
CA PHE A 104 -6.12 -10.55 2.07
C PHE A 104 -7.62 -10.78 2.23
N SER A 105 -8.07 -12.03 2.28
CA SER A 105 -9.50 -12.35 2.44
C SER A 105 -10.06 -11.81 3.77
N VAL A 106 -9.28 -11.90 4.84
CA VAL A 106 -9.68 -11.33 6.14
C VAL A 106 -9.84 -9.82 6.04
N LEU A 107 -8.87 -9.16 5.42
CA LEU A 107 -8.92 -7.71 5.23
C LEU A 107 -10.09 -7.31 4.32
N ALA A 108 -10.30 -8.04 3.22
CA ALA A 108 -11.32 -7.73 2.24
C ALA A 108 -12.73 -7.73 2.82
N GLU A 109 -13.00 -8.59 3.81
CA GLU A 109 -14.30 -8.64 4.48
C GLU A 109 -14.62 -7.33 5.21
N MET A 110 -13.62 -6.57 5.60
CA MET A 110 -13.75 -5.30 6.33
C MET A 110 -13.74 -4.08 5.41
N CYS A 111 -13.56 -4.27 4.10
CA CYS A 111 -13.43 -3.18 3.14
C CYS A 111 -14.74 -2.95 2.39
N ALA A 112 -15.13 -1.68 2.25
CA ALA A 112 -16.23 -1.27 1.38
C ALA A 112 -15.76 -1.12 -0.06
N ASP A 113 -14.53 -0.66 -0.25
CA ASP A 113 -13.93 -0.45 -1.56
C ASP A 113 -12.41 -0.55 -1.46
N SER A 114 -11.79 -1.03 -2.54
CA SER A 114 -10.36 -1.14 -2.64
C SER A 114 -9.97 -1.11 -4.11
N LYS A 115 -8.91 -0.39 -4.42
CA LYS A 115 -8.35 -0.41 -5.79
C LYS A 115 -6.84 -0.26 -5.72
N GLU A 116 -6.15 -0.91 -6.63
CA GLU A 116 -4.71 -0.91 -6.70
C GLU A 116 -4.27 -0.42 -8.08
N LEU A 117 -3.49 0.64 -8.11
CA LEU A 117 -3.06 1.29 -9.33
C LEU A 117 -1.54 1.30 -9.43
N GLY A 118 -1.02 1.08 -10.63
CA GLY A 118 0.41 1.09 -10.90
C GLY A 118 0.90 2.46 -11.34
N TYR A 119 2.00 2.90 -10.75
CA TYR A 119 2.63 4.17 -11.07
C TYR A 119 4.10 3.98 -11.39
N GLU A 120 4.63 4.88 -12.22
CA GLU A 120 6.06 5.01 -12.47
C GLU A 120 6.56 6.28 -11.81
N ILE A 121 7.78 6.24 -11.27
CA ILE A 121 8.36 7.40 -10.58
C ILE A 121 8.87 8.38 -11.63
N LEU A 122 8.39 9.62 -11.61
CA LEU A 122 8.85 10.69 -12.50
C LEU A 122 9.93 11.55 -11.87
N TRP A 123 9.90 11.70 -10.56
CA TRP A 123 10.87 12.53 -9.84
C TRP A 123 11.08 11.96 -8.45
N GLN A 124 12.31 12.04 -7.98
CA GLN A 124 12.67 11.59 -6.65
C GLN A 124 13.89 12.38 -6.17
N GLY A 125 13.86 12.78 -4.91
CA GLY A 125 14.99 13.52 -4.36
C GLY A 125 14.99 13.51 -2.84
N ASN A 126 16.18 13.76 -2.29
CA ASN A 126 16.39 13.94 -0.86
C ASN A 126 16.56 15.41 -0.54
N ALA A 127 16.32 15.79 0.72
CA ALA A 127 16.72 17.11 1.23
C ALA A 127 18.25 17.19 1.24
N GLU A 128 18.78 18.35 0.93
CA GLU A 128 20.22 18.61 0.98
C GLU A 128 20.67 18.97 2.39
#